data_ffc45b4acbc3b26d1f9c3204858248fb
#
_entry.id   ffc45b4acbc3b26d1f9c3204858248fb
#
_cell.length_a   1.000
_cell.length_b   1.000
_cell.length_c   1.000
_cell.angle_alpha   90.00
_cell.angle_beta   90.00
_cell.angle_gamma   90.00
#
_symmetry.space_group_name_H-M   'P 1'
#
loop_
_entity.id
_entity.type
_entity.pdbx_description
1 polymer ?
#
loop_
_entity_poly.entity_id
_entity_poly.type
_entity_poly.pdbx_seq_one_letter_code
_entity_poly.pdbx_strand_id
1 'polypeptide(L)'
;MTGGGAFERVQNTPMNASPLRLGLASVVLCLAALPAGAIEIRNQADTVVELFTSQGCSRCPDADRLLAQLGAREDIVALAYHIDYWDYIGWEDTFALPANTELQKGYAESWGKNRIYTPQMVINGQSAVVGSDVAEAERAIEQAAPLLPVTLRINGPDSIVFSAPADQELSAAVVWVVPYRARAEVTIERGENSGQALPYTHIVTSRQAIGMWNPAQGAEITIPLEEVLGPNSDGAAIIVQEKNGTLPGRILGASLFIR
;
A
#
# COMPACT_ATOMS: atom_id res chain seq x y z
N MET A 1 44.88 48.60 92.58
CA MET A 1 44.73 47.13 92.55
C MET A 1 44.33 46.77 91.12
N THR A 2 45.26 46.64 90.27
CA THR A 2 45.85 45.47 89.62
C THR A 2 44.84 44.65 88.85
N GLY A 3 45.01 44.57 87.56
CA GLY A 3 44.34 43.58 86.73
C GLY A 3 44.66 43.81 85.24
N GLY A 4 45.70 43.17 84.78
CA GLY A 4 46.19 43.26 83.41
C GLY A 4 45.27 42.56 82.37
N GLY A 5 45.13 43.17 81.27
CA GLY A 5 44.47 42.64 80.08
C GLY A 5 45.48 42.21 79.05
N ALA A 6 45.45 40.98 78.69
CA ALA A 6 46.24 40.37 77.63
C ALA A 6 45.73 40.75 76.22
N PHE A 7 46.63 41.28 75.42
CA PHE A 7 46.37 41.49 73.97
C PHE A 7 46.49 40.16 73.21
N GLU A 8 45.42 39.69 72.66
CA GLU A 8 45.37 38.52 71.76
C GLU A 8 45.57 39.00 70.32
N ARG A 9 46.57 38.45 69.68
CA ARG A 9 47.03 38.82 68.33
C ARG A 9 46.20 38.04 67.30
N VAL A 10 45.34 38.71 66.53
CA VAL A 10 44.56 38.15 65.42
C VAL A 10 45.52 37.83 64.28
N GLN A 11 45.63 36.57 63.93
CA GLN A 11 46.36 36.09 62.75
C GLN A 11 45.47 36.19 61.53
N ASN A 12 45.89 36.99 60.54
CA ASN A 12 45.29 37.02 59.21
C ASN A 12 45.66 35.78 58.41
N THR A 13 44.73 34.97 58.14
CA THR A 13 44.88 33.87 57.19
C THR A 13 44.52 34.34 55.77
N PRO A 14 45.29 34.10 54.73
CA PRO A 14 44.95 34.51 53.37
C PRO A 14 43.88 33.58 52.79
N MET A 15 42.78 34.15 52.30
CA MET A 15 41.74 33.43 51.54
C MET A 15 42.29 33.06 50.19
N ASN A 16 42.40 31.76 50.01
CA ASN A 16 42.72 31.13 48.74
C ASN A 16 41.49 31.18 47.83
N ALA A 17 41.50 32.06 46.83
CA ALA A 17 40.47 32.13 45.80
C ALA A 17 40.72 31.02 44.74
N SER A 18 39.92 29.94 44.79
CA SER A 18 39.91 28.94 43.74
C SER A 18 39.20 29.48 42.50
N PRO A 19 39.76 29.33 41.28
CA PRO A 19 39.07 29.76 40.06
C PRO A 19 37.91 28.82 39.73
N LEU A 20 36.73 29.41 39.61
CA LEU A 20 35.50 28.76 39.14
C LEU A 20 35.70 28.32 37.67
N ARG A 21 35.91 27.05 37.47
CA ARG A 21 35.95 26.48 36.11
C ARG A 21 34.51 26.39 35.56
N LEU A 22 34.18 27.33 34.67
CA LEU A 22 32.97 27.27 33.87
C LEU A 22 33.12 26.09 32.87
N GLY A 23 32.52 24.97 33.20
CA GLY A 23 32.39 23.84 32.27
C GLY A 23 31.37 24.19 31.17
N LEU A 24 31.84 24.42 29.93
CA LEU A 24 30.96 24.42 28.76
C LEU A 24 30.39 23.01 28.60
N ALA A 25 29.15 22.81 29.00
CA ALA A 25 28.39 21.63 28.64
C ALA A 25 27.98 21.76 27.17
N SER A 26 28.74 21.08 26.28
CA SER A 26 28.33 20.91 24.87
C SER A 26 27.09 20.05 24.83
N VAL A 27 25.92 20.65 24.61
CA VAL A 27 24.69 19.94 24.29
C VAL A 27 24.84 19.40 22.87
N VAL A 28 25.20 18.11 22.75
CA VAL A 28 25.13 17.40 21.49
C VAL A 28 23.66 17.18 21.17
N LEU A 29 23.12 18.03 20.32
CA LEU A 29 21.79 17.86 19.74
C LEU A 29 21.86 16.64 18.77
N CYS A 30 21.56 15.45 19.28
CA CYS A 30 21.32 14.30 18.40
C CYS A 30 20.06 14.59 17.56
N LEU A 31 20.25 15.08 16.31
CA LEU A 31 19.21 14.99 15.31
C LEU A 31 18.97 13.50 15.08
N ALA A 32 17.89 12.96 15.66
CA ALA A 32 17.36 11.68 15.26
C ALA A 32 16.93 11.83 13.80
N ALA A 33 17.73 11.32 12.86
CA ALA A 33 17.30 11.13 11.51
C ALA A 33 16.09 10.19 11.59
N LEU A 34 14.90 10.69 11.22
CA LEU A 34 13.73 9.85 11.00
C LEU A 34 14.16 8.81 9.96
N PRO A 35 13.94 7.52 10.19
CA PRO A 35 14.23 6.53 9.17
C PRO A 35 13.43 6.92 7.91
N ALA A 36 14.11 7.25 6.82
CA ALA A 36 13.51 7.22 5.50
C ALA A 36 12.89 5.83 5.38
N GLY A 37 11.57 5.75 5.10
CA GLY A 37 10.85 4.49 5.10
C GLY A 37 11.64 3.45 4.32
N ALA A 38 11.96 2.33 4.96
CA ALA A 38 12.72 1.26 4.32
C ALA A 38 11.84 0.68 3.23
N ILE A 39 12.36 0.61 2.00
CA ILE A 39 11.68 -0.07 0.90
C ILE A 39 11.55 -1.55 1.26
N GLU A 40 10.33 -2.06 1.21
CA GLU A 40 10.02 -3.47 1.36
C GLU A 40 9.55 -4.03 0.01
N ILE A 41 10.05 -5.19 -0.38
CA ILE A 41 9.61 -5.92 -1.56
C ILE A 41 9.03 -7.27 -1.12
N ARG A 42 7.79 -7.55 -1.52
CA ARG A 42 7.15 -8.86 -1.33
C ARG A 42 6.99 -9.55 -2.68
N ASN A 43 7.76 -10.61 -2.87
CA ASN A 43 7.82 -11.37 -4.13
C ASN A 43 6.98 -12.65 -4.14
N GLN A 44 6.46 -13.07 -2.98
CA GLN A 44 5.74 -14.33 -2.83
C GLN A 44 4.27 -14.06 -2.54
N ALA A 45 3.57 -13.49 -3.52
CA ALA A 45 2.12 -13.41 -3.46
C ALA A 45 1.52 -14.70 -4.01
N ASP A 46 0.70 -15.38 -3.22
CA ASP A 46 -0.04 -16.54 -3.66
C ASP A 46 -1.38 -16.16 -4.28
N THR A 47 -1.92 -14.99 -3.89
CA THR A 47 -3.22 -14.53 -4.34
C THR A 47 -3.26 -13.00 -4.50
N VAL A 48 -3.96 -12.54 -5.55
CA VAL A 48 -4.35 -11.14 -5.74
C VAL A 48 -5.84 -11.01 -5.46
N VAL A 49 -6.17 -10.06 -4.58
CA VAL A 49 -7.54 -9.72 -4.21
C VAL A 49 -7.83 -8.29 -4.64
N GLU A 50 -8.73 -8.12 -5.60
CA GLU A 50 -9.17 -6.82 -6.12
C GLU A 50 -10.59 -6.54 -5.61
N LEU A 51 -10.77 -5.52 -4.78
CA LEU A 51 -12.08 -5.10 -4.27
C LEU A 51 -12.60 -3.90 -5.05
N PHE A 52 -13.72 -4.05 -5.74
CA PHE A 52 -14.49 -2.94 -6.29
C PHE A 52 -15.46 -2.41 -5.23
N THR A 53 -15.22 -1.19 -4.79
CA THR A 53 -15.88 -0.55 -3.64
C THR A 53 -16.28 0.90 -3.94
N SER A 54 -17.04 1.52 -3.06
CA SER A 54 -17.35 2.95 -3.10
C SER A 54 -17.70 3.50 -1.73
N GLN A 55 -17.30 4.74 -1.46
CA GLN A 55 -17.69 5.51 -0.30
C GLN A 55 -19.21 5.74 -0.22
N GLY A 56 -19.90 5.76 -1.38
CA GLY A 56 -21.35 5.90 -1.47
C GLY A 56 -22.16 4.63 -1.20
N CYS A 57 -21.53 3.48 -1.16
CA CYS A 57 -22.19 2.17 -1.02
C CYS A 57 -22.30 1.75 0.45
N SER A 58 -23.52 1.66 1.01
CA SER A 58 -23.75 1.31 2.43
C SER A 58 -23.34 -0.12 2.82
N ARG A 59 -23.18 -1.02 1.84
CA ARG A 59 -22.72 -2.41 2.07
C ARG A 59 -21.21 -2.59 1.91
N CYS A 60 -20.50 -1.53 1.50
CA CYS A 60 -19.06 -1.61 1.22
C CYS A 60 -18.16 -1.56 2.47
N PRO A 61 -18.48 -0.87 3.56
CA PRO A 61 -17.56 -0.74 4.70
C PRO A 61 -17.12 -2.07 5.32
N ASP A 62 -17.96 -3.12 5.30
CA ASP A 62 -17.58 -4.45 5.77
C ASP A 62 -16.56 -5.11 4.84
N ALA A 63 -16.70 -4.94 3.55
CA ALA A 63 -15.74 -5.45 2.56
C ALA A 63 -14.40 -4.69 2.61
N ASP A 64 -14.42 -3.39 2.83
CA ASP A 64 -13.21 -2.58 3.01
C ASP A 64 -12.42 -3.02 4.25
N ARG A 65 -13.13 -3.35 5.35
CA ARG A 65 -12.49 -3.94 6.54
C ARG A 65 -11.90 -5.33 6.28
N LEU A 66 -12.60 -6.18 5.53
CA LEU A 66 -12.08 -7.48 5.15
C LEU A 66 -10.84 -7.34 4.27
N LEU A 67 -10.87 -6.44 3.27
CA LEU A 67 -9.70 -6.18 2.43
C LEU A 67 -8.49 -5.72 3.26
N ALA A 68 -8.70 -4.89 4.28
CA ALA A 68 -7.62 -4.46 5.18
C ALA A 68 -7.02 -5.64 5.97
N GLN A 69 -7.83 -6.62 6.38
CA GLN A 69 -7.35 -7.83 7.04
C GLN A 69 -6.59 -8.75 6.08
N LEU A 70 -7.10 -8.93 4.86
CA LEU A 70 -6.45 -9.73 3.82
C LEU A 70 -5.11 -9.10 3.40
N GLY A 71 -5.06 -7.78 3.23
CA GLY A 71 -3.83 -7.07 2.85
C GLY A 71 -2.74 -7.03 3.93
N ALA A 72 -3.07 -7.39 5.18
CA ALA A 72 -2.09 -7.59 6.24
C ALA A 72 -1.36 -8.95 6.13
N ARG A 73 -1.86 -9.89 5.32
CA ARG A 73 -1.22 -11.18 5.05
C ARG A 73 -0.07 -11.00 4.07
N GLU A 74 1.01 -11.73 4.27
CA GLU A 74 2.20 -11.65 3.40
C GLU A 74 2.00 -12.33 2.03
N ASP A 75 1.09 -13.32 1.98
CA ASP A 75 0.76 -14.10 0.80
C ASP A 75 -0.30 -13.44 -0.12
N ILE A 76 -0.87 -12.28 0.29
CA ILE A 76 -1.93 -11.61 -0.46
C ILE A 76 -1.50 -10.22 -0.96
N VAL A 77 -1.71 -9.97 -2.23
CA VAL A 77 -1.75 -8.63 -2.82
C VAL A 77 -3.19 -8.14 -2.79
N ALA A 78 -3.49 -7.16 -1.92
CA ALA A 78 -4.81 -6.56 -1.81
C ALA A 78 -4.86 -5.19 -2.50
N LEU A 79 -5.91 -4.91 -3.29
CA LEU A 79 -6.10 -3.68 -4.04
C LEU A 79 -7.56 -3.22 -3.96
N ALA A 80 -7.80 -1.96 -3.58
CA ALA A 80 -9.11 -1.33 -3.55
C ALA A 80 -9.30 -0.45 -4.80
N TYR A 81 -10.21 -0.84 -5.65
CA TYR A 81 -10.62 -0.09 -6.84
C TYR A 81 -11.92 0.66 -6.54
N HIS A 82 -11.82 1.95 -6.23
CA HIS A 82 -12.98 2.79 -6.02
C HIS A 82 -13.66 3.13 -7.34
N ILE A 83 -14.98 2.89 -7.43
CA ILE A 83 -15.79 3.09 -8.63
C ILE A 83 -16.69 4.33 -8.48
N ASP A 84 -17.10 4.92 -9.60
CA ASP A 84 -17.80 6.19 -9.68
C ASP A 84 -19.34 6.10 -9.89
N TYR A 85 -19.87 4.91 -10.18
CA TYR A 85 -21.29 4.79 -10.49
C TYR A 85 -22.24 4.88 -9.26
N TRP A 86 -21.73 5.18 -8.06
CA TRP A 86 -22.50 5.54 -6.88
C TRP A 86 -22.56 7.04 -6.62
N ASP A 87 -21.79 7.87 -7.32
CA ASP A 87 -21.66 9.32 -7.06
C ASP A 87 -22.99 10.07 -7.20
N TYR A 88 -23.94 9.55 -7.99
CA TYR A 88 -25.25 10.13 -8.19
C TYR A 88 -26.15 10.14 -6.94
N ILE A 89 -25.82 9.35 -5.88
CA ILE A 89 -26.62 9.28 -4.65
C ILE A 89 -26.32 10.38 -3.64
N GLY A 90 -25.56 11.39 -4.02
CA GLY A 90 -25.31 12.60 -3.23
C GLY A 90 -23.98 12.68 -2.49
N TRP A 91 -23.09 11.71 -2.70
CA TRP A 91 -21.70 11.73 -2.26
C TRP A 91 -20.79 11.26 -3.39
N GLU A 92 -19.85 12.12 -3.80
CA GLU A 92 -18.82 11.78 -4.77
C GLU A 92 -17.65 11.08 -4.06
N ASP A 93 -17.32 9.88 -4.50
CA ASP A 93 -16.22 9.12 -3.93
C ASP A 93 -14.87 9.76 -4.29
N THR A 94 -14.15 10.24 -3.27
CA THR A 94 -12.91 11.01 -3.43
C THR A 94 -11.74 10.20 -4.01
N PHE A 95 -11.87 8.88 -4.13
CA PHE A 95 -10.88 7.97 -4.69
C PHE A 95 -11.36 7.29 -5.99
N ALA A 96 -12.60 7.55 -6.40
CA ALA A 96 -13.16 6.92 -7.59
C ALA A 96 -12.42 7.33 -8.86
N LEU A 97 -12.19 6.34 -9.71
CA LEU A 97 -11.65 6.52 -11.05
C LEU A 97 -12.58 5.86 -12.07
N PRO A 98 -13.02 6.56 -13.12
CA PRO A 98 -13.82 5.95 -14.20
C PRO A 98 -13.15 4.69 -14.79
N ALA A 99 -11.81 4.65 -14.85
CA ALA A 99 -11.05 3.50 -15.30
C ALA A 99 -11.27 2.24 -14.44
N ASN A 100 -11.57 2.41 -13.13
CA ASN A 100 -11.88 1.29 -12.24
C ASN A 100 -13.25 0.69 -12.55
N THR A 101 -14.23 1.54 -12.86
CA THR A 101 -15.56 1.10 -13.33
C THR A 101 -15.44 0.35 -14.65
N GLU A 102 -14.62 0.83 -15.58
CA GLU A 102 -14.38 0.14 -16.86
C GLU A 102 -13.65 -1.18 -16.67
N LEU A 103 -12.67 -1.28 -15.74
CA LEU A 103 -12.03 -2.55 -15.40
C LEU A 103 -13.05 -3.56 -14.85
N GLN A 104 -13.94 -3.13 -13.95
CA GLN A 104 -15.00 -3.97 -13.40
C GLN A 104 -15.96 -4.47 -14.47
N LYS A 105 -16.40 -3.58 -15.39
CA LYS A 105 -17.21 -3.95 -16.55
C LYS A 105 -16.49 -4.96 -17.45
N GLY A 106 -15.21 -4.72 -17.71
CA GLY A 106 -14.36 -5.62 -18.48
C GLY A 106 -14.29 -7.03 -17.89
N TYR A 107 -14.18 -7.16 -16.56
CA TYR A 107 -14.28 -8.47 -15.90
C TYR A 107 -15.64 -9.11 -16.09
N ALA A 108 -16.72 -8.36 -15.88
CA ALA A 108 -18.07 -8.89 -16.08
C ALA A 108 -18.26 -9.40 -17.52
N GLU A 109 -17.83 -8.62 -18.51
CA GLU A 109 -17.89 -9.01 -19.94
C GLU A 109 -17.03 -10.24 -20.24
N SER A 110 -15.80 -10.29 -19.73
CA SER A 110 -14.88 -11.43 -19.86
C SER A 110 -15.50 -12.75 -19.38
N TRP A 111 -16.34 -12.68 -18.34
CA TRP A 111 -17.08 -13.83 -17.79
C TRP A 111 -18.47 -14.05 -18.38
N GLY A 112 -18.84 -13.30 -19.43
CA GLY A 112 -20.18 -13.38 -20.02
C GLY A 112 -21.30 -12.91 -19.10
N LYS A 113 -20.98 -12.01 -18.15
CA LYS A 113 -21.94 -11.36 -17.25
C LYS A 113 -22.33 -9.98 -17.78
N ASN A 114 -23.53 -9.54 -17.48
CA ASN A 114 -24.06 -8.24 -17.91
C ASN A 114 -24.31 -7.27 -16.73
N ARG A 115 -23.86 -7.62 -15.54
CA ARG A 115 -24.08 -6.81 -14.33
C ARG A 115 -22.79 -6.71 -13.53
N ILE A 116 -22.57 -5.53 -13.00
CA ILE A 116 -21.57 -5.23 -11.98
C ILE A 116 -22.28 -4.87 -10.68
N TYR A 117 -21.60 -4.99 -9.56
CA TYR A 117 -22.14 -4.69 -8.23
C TYR A 117 -21.02 -4.32 -7.26
N THR A 118 -21.37 -3.65 -6.16
CA THR A 118 -20.48 -3.42 -5.03
C THR A 118 -21.13 -3.89 -3.72
N PRO A 119 -20.31 -4.33 -2.76
CA PRO A 119 -18.88 -4.63 -2.88
C PRO A 119 -18.65 -5.92 -3.68
N GLN A 120 -17.75 -5.90 -4.67
CA GLN A 120 -17.34 -7.08 -5.44
C GLN A 120 -15.87 -7.36 -5.20
N MET A 121 -15.54 -8.56 -4.77
CA MET A 121 -14.16 -9.01 -4.58
C MET A 121 -13.81 -10.00 -5.68
N VAL A 122 -12.74 -9.71 -6.42
CA VAL A 122 -12.22 -10.53 -7.51
C VAL A 122 -10.94 -11.21 -7.05
N ILE A 123 -10.86 -12.52 -7.24
CA ILE A 123 -9.72 -13.34 -6.82
C ILE A 123 -8.96 -13.81 -8.06
N ASN A 124 -7.69 -13.45 -8.16
CA ASN A 124 -6.79 -13.77 -9.28
C ASN A 124 -7.36 -13.47 -10.67
N GLY A 125 -8.30 -12.49 -10.78
CA GLY A 125 -8.99 -12.21 -12.05
C GLY A 125 -9.88 -13.34 -12.57
N GLN A 126 -10.12 -14.40 -11.79
CA GLN A 126 -10.82 -15.62 -12.23
C GLN A 126 -12.23 -15.75 -11.67
N SER A 127 -12.44 -15.39 -10.45
CA SER A 127 -13.71 -15.50 -9.75
C SER A 127 -14.08 -14.23 -9.02
N ALA A 128 -15.38 -14.04 -8.79
CA ALA A 128 -15.87 -12.91 -8.03
C ALA A 128 -16.90 -13.37 -7.00
N VAL A 129 -16.76 -12.79 -5.79
CA VAL A 129 -17.65 -13.03 -4.65
C VAL A 129 -18.19 -11.70 -4.13
N VAL A 130 -19.23 -11.75 -3.29
CA VAL A 130 -19.67 -10.56 -2.54
C VAL A 130 -18.58 -10.20 -1.54
N GLY A 131 -18.00 -8.99 -1.66
CA GLY A 131 -16.80 -8.59 -0.92
C GLY A 131 -16.97 -8.59 0.60
N SER A 132 -18.19 -8.56 1.13
CA SER A 132 -18.49 -8.64 2.56
C SER A 132 -18.76 -10.07 3.07
N ASP A 133 -18.81 -11.08 2.19
CA ASP A 133 -18.95 -12.48 2.59
C ASP A 133 -17.56 -13.10 2.87
N VAL A 134 -17.18 -13.05 4.15
CA VAL A 134 -15.87 -13.54 4.62
C VAL A 134 -15.67 -15.01 4.27
N ALA A 135 -16.69 -15.86 4.47
CA ALA A 135 -16.56 -17.29 4.26
C ALA A 135 -16.44 -17.65 2.77
N GLU A 136 -17.12 -16.91 1.91
CA GLU A 136 -17.01 -17.09 0.46
C GLU A 136 -15.66 -16.57 -0.06
N ALA A 137 -15.18 -15.42 0.45
CA ALA A 137 -13.89 -14.85 0.10
C ALA A 137 -12.72 -15.78 0.49
N GLU A 138 -12.70 -16.29 1.71
CA GLU A 138 -11.65 -17.23 2.16
C GLU A 138 -11.66 -18.52 1.35
N ARG A 139 -12.82 -19.11 1.07
CA ARG A 139 -12.91 -20.29 0.19
C ARG A 139 -12.42 -20.02 -1.22
N ALA A 140 -12.71 -18.84 -1.77
CA ALA A 140 -12.26 -18.47 -3.11
C ALA A 140 -10.73 -18.27 -3.14
N ILE A 141 -10.14 -17.74 -2.08
CA ILE A 141 -8.68 -17.60 -1.91
C ILE A 141 -8.02 -18.98 -1.80
N GLU A 142 -8.56 -19.88 -0.96
CA GLU A 142 -8.04 -21.24 -0.80
C GLU A 142 -8.11 -22.07 -2.11
N GLN A 143 -9.08 -21.80 -2.95
CA GLN A 143 -9.27 -22.49 -4.24
C GLN A 143 -8.57 -21.80 -5.41
N ALA A 144 -7.94 -20.66 -5.17
CA ALA A 144 -7.25 -19.92 -6.22
C ALA A 144 -6.07 -20.71 -6.78
N ALA A 145 -5.92 -20.70 -8.10
CA ALA A 145 -4.75 -21.31 -8.72
C ALA A 145 -3.46 -20.57 -8.30
N PRO A 146 -2.37 -21.29 -8.05
CA PRO A 146 -1.11 -20.68 -7.69
C PRO A 146 -0.63 -19.71 -8.76
N LEU A 147 0.04 -18.64 -8.33
CA LEU A 147 0.62 -17.64 -9.22
C LEU A 147 2.03 -18.06 -9.66
N LEU A 148 2.45 -17.52 -10.81
CA LEU A 148 3.85 -17.59 -11.24
C LEU A 148 4.78 -16.93 -10.19
N PRO A 149 5.96 -17.49 -9.95
CA PRO A 149 6.94 -16.90 -9.05
C PRO A 149 7.60 -15.67 -9.71
N VAL A 150 6.95 -14.53 -9.63
CA VAL A 150 7.49 -13.26 -10.13
C VAL A 150 8.34 -12.59 -9.06
N THR A 151 9.36 -11.84 -9.49
CA THR A 151 10.28 -11.17 -8.57
C THR A 151 10.48 -9.71 -8.93
N LEU A 152 10.61 -8.89 -7.88
CA LEU A 152 11.12 -7.53 -7.96
C LEU A 152 12.48 -7.48 -7.27
N ARG A 153 13.39 -6.68 -7.79
CA ARG A 153 14.66 -6.36 -7.14
C ARG A 153 15.02 -4.90 -7.36
N ILE A 154 15.63 -4.28 -6.37
CA ILE A 154 16.16 -2.92 -6.51
C ILE A 154 17.34 -2.98 -7.48
N ASN A 155 17.39 -2.02 -8.39
CA ASN A 155 18.45 -1.88 -9.37
C ASN A 155 19.02 -0.45 -9.35
N GLY A 156 19.99 -0.26 -8.47
CA GLY A 156 20.53 1.08 -8.21
C GLY A 156 19.54 1.97 -7.42
N PRO A 157 19.76 3.30 -7.41
CA PRO A 157 18.97 4.23 -6.61
C PRO A 157 17.59 4.54 -7.22
N ASP A 158 17.44 4.42 -8.55
CA ASP A 158 16.34 5.04 -9.29
C ASP A 158 15.48 4.05 -10.07
N SER A 159 15.71 2.73 -9.93
CA SER A 159 14.95 1.73 -10.66
C SER A 159 14.78 0.42 -9.90
N ILE A 160 13.78 -0.34 -10.31
CA ILE A 160 13.58 -1.74 -9.96
C ILE A 160 13.60 -2.59 -11.23
N VAL A 161 13.91 -3.86 -11.08
CA VAL A 161 13.76 -4.85 -12.14
C VAL A 161 12.69 -5.84 -11.73
N PHE A 162 11.70 -5.97 -12.58
CA PHE A 162 10.68 -7.01 -12.55
C PHE A 162 11.15 -8.19 -13.40
N SER A 163 11.00 -9.41 -12.91
CA SER A 163 11.27 -10.64 -13.67
C SER A 163 10.16 -11.67 -13.43
N ALA A 164 9.72 -12.31 -14.51
CA ALA A 164 8.77 -13.40 -14.49
C ALA A 164 9.28 -14.54 -15.38
N PRO A 165 9.28 -15.80 -14.91
CA PRO A 165 9.76 -16.95 -15.70
C PRO A 165 8.87 -17.21 -16.91
N ALA A 166 9.39 -17.94 -17.88
CA ALA A 166 8.61 -18.49 -19.00
C ALA A 166 7.73 -19.65 -18.51
N ASP A 167 6.55 -19.78 -19.10
CA ASP A 167 5.66 -20.92 -18.94
C ASP A 167 4.82 -21.07 -20.21
N GLN A 168 5.12 -22.12 -20.99
CA GLN A 168 4.50 -22.34 -22.29
C GLN A 168 3.05 -22.85 -22.22
N GLU A 169 2.56 -23.22 -21.04
CA GLU A 169 1.16 -23.64 -20.83
C GLU A 169 0.22 -22.44 -20.65
N LEU A 170 0.78 -21.25 -20.45
CA LEU A 170 0.03 -20.01 -20.23
C LEU A 170 -0.06 -19.18 -21.52
N SER A 171 -1.02 -18.24 -21.55
CA SER A 171 -1.18 -17.28 -22.65
C SER A 171 -0.34 -16.01 -22.41
N ALA A 172 -0.03 -15.30 -23.51
CA ALA A 172 0.65 -14.01 -23.39
C ALA A 172 -0.15 -13.03 -22.50
N ALA A 173 0.57 -12.25 -21.69
CA ALA A 173 -0.02 -11.41 -20.68
C ALA A 173 0.57 -9.99 -20.71
N VAL A 174 -0.17 -9.03 -20.16
CA VAL A 174 0.28 -7.66 -19.94
C VAL A 174 0.87 -7.56 -18.54
N VAL A 175 1.98 -6.85 -18.41
CA VAL A 175 2.56 -6.46 -17.13
C VAL A 175 2.06 -5.06 -16.78
N TRP A 176 1.42 -4.96 -15.62
CA TRP A 176 0.83 -3.72 -15.11
C TRP A 176 1.57 -3.23 -13.88
N VAL A 177 1.79 -1.91 -13.79
CA VAL A 177 2.07 -1.21 -12.53
C VAL A 177 0.76 -0.65 -11.99
N VAL A 178 0.48 -0.93 -10.72
CA VAL A 178 -0.73 -0.49 -10.02
C VAL A 178 -0.32 0.22 -8.73
N PRO A 179 0.00 1.51 -8.79
CA PRO A 179 0.30 2.31 -7.61
C PRO A 179 -0.93 2.40 -6.70
N TYR A 180 -0.68 2.39 -5.38
CA TYR A 180 -1.74 2.51 -4.39
C TYR A 180 -1.33 3.38 -3.21
N ARG A 181 -2.33 4.00 -2.57
CA ARG A 181 -2.20 4.65 -1.27
C ARG A 181 -2.45 3.60 -0.18
N ALA A 182 -1.54 3.50 0.77
CA ALA A 182 -1.62 2.46 1.81
C ALA A 182 -2.82 2.64 2.72
N ARG A 183 -3.13 3.89 3.11
CA ARG A 183 -4.24 4.20 4.03
C ARG A 183 -4.78 5.62 3.81
N ALA A 184 -6.08 5.76 4.01
CA ALA A 184 -6.75 7.05 4.15
C ALA A 184 -7.95 6.89 5.09
N GLU A 185 -8.42 7.99 5.68
CA GLU A 185 -9.68 8.07 6.39
C GLU A 185 -10.51 9.20 5.78
N VAL A 186 -11.79 8.95 5.52
CA VAL A 186 -12.71 9.93 4.94
C VAL A 186 -13.95 10.05 5.79
N THR A 187 -14.28 11.27 6.19
CA THR A 187 -15.57 11.56 6.82
C THR A 187 -16.60 11.76 5.70
N ILE A 188 -17.62 10.91 5.66
CA ILE A 188 -18.69 10.94 4.68
C ILE A 188 -19.76 11.92 5.14
N GLU A 189 -19.94 13.01 4.41
CA GLU A 189 -20.86 14.07 4.83
C GLU A 189 -22.31 13.83 4.34
N ARG A 190 -22.48 13.07 3.25
CA ARG A 190 -23.78 12.85 2.59
C ARG A 190 -23.90 11.42 2.09
N GLY A 191 -25.08 11.06 1.57
CA GLY A 191 -25.37 9.75 1.03
C GLY A 191 -25.64 8.71 2.11
N GLU A 192 -25.62 7.44 1.75
CA GLU A 192 -26.01 6.32 2.62
C GLU A 192 -25.06 6.11 3.83
N ASN A 193 -23.79 6.50 3.73
CA ASN A 193 -22.80 6.41 4.80
C ASN A 193 -22.60 7.72 5.56
N SER A 194 -23.50 8.72 5.40
CA SER A 194 -23.39 10.03 6.04
C SER A 194 -23.14 9.95 7.55
N GLY A 195 -22.22 10.79 8.03
CA GLY A 195 -21.83 10.88 9.45
C GLY A 195 -20.79 9.85 9.90
N GLN A 196 -20.34 8.96 9.02
CA GLN A 196 -19.31 7.97 9.34
C GLN A 196 -17.92 8.47 8.91
N ALA A 197 -16.89 8.22 9.74
CA ALA A 197 -15.50 8.30 9.37
C ALA A 197 -15.02 6.89 9.01
N LEU A 198 -14.74 6.66 7.74
CA LEU A 198 -14.43 5.33 7.20
C LEU A 198 -12.95 5.23 6.83
N PRO A 199 -12.26 4.20 7.34
CA PRO A 199 -10.89 3.91 6.95
C PRO A 199 -10.86 3.09 5.65
N TYR A 200 -9.94 3.45 4.76
CA TYR A 200 -9.67 2.77 3.50
C TYR A 200 -8.20 2.37 3.42
N THR A 201 -7.92 1.25 2.77
CA THR A 201 -6.54 0.74 2.60
C THR A 201 -6.32 0.28 1.16
N HIS A 202 -5.05 0.24 0.75
CA HIS A 202 -4.64 -0.28 -0.58
C HIS A 202 -5.38 0.38 -1.75
N ILE A 203 -5.64 1.68 -1.64
CA ILE A 203 -6.46 2.47 -2.56
C ILE A 203 -5.69 2.66 -3.87
N VAL A 204 -6.14 2.05 -4.94
CA VAL A 204 -5.53 2.17 -6.26
C VAL A 204 -5.62 3.60 -6.76
N THR A 205 -4.49 4.19 -7.14
CA THR A 205 -4.39 5.56 -7.64
C THR A 205 -4.28 5.63 -9.16
N SER A 206 -3.78 4.55 -9.78
CA SER A 206 -3.72 4.39 -11.25
C SER A 206 -3.43 2.93 -11.61
N ARG A 207 -3.51 2.63 -12.92
CA ARG A 207 -3.13 1.33 -13.48
C ARG A 207 -2.56 1.52 -14.86
N GLN A 208 -1.29 1.15 -15.07
CA GLN A 208 -0.56 1.40 -16.29
C GLN A 208 0.11 0.14 -16.83
N ALA A 209 -0.05 -0.13 -18.13
CA ALA A 209 0.68 -1.20 -18.81
C ALA A 209 2.14 -0.75 -19.02
N ILE A 210 3.10 -1.60 -18.62
CA ILE A 210 4.53 -1.32 -18.72
C ILE A 210 5.27 -2.29 -19.65
N GLY A 211 4.59 -3.33 -20.10
CA GLY A 211 5.17 -4.32 -21.01
C GLY A 211 4.31 -5.54 -21.19
N MET A 212 4.88 -6.51 -21.87
CA MET A 212 4.26 -7.80 -22.15
C MET A 212 5.09 -8.93 -21.55
N TRP A 213 4.42 -9.91 -21.00
CA TRP A 213 5.00 -11.18 -20.65
C TRP A 213 4.75 -12.20 -21.78
N ASN A 214 5.80 -12.91 -22.17
CA ASN A 214 5.76 -13.89 -23.24
C ASN A 214 5.88 -15.32 -22.67
N PRO A 215 4.98 -16.25 -23.02
CA PRO A 215 5.03 -17.63 -22.51
C PRO A 215 6.35 -18.37 -22.78
N ALA A 216 6.99 -18.10 -23.90
CA ALA A 216 8.22 -18.79 -24.30
C ALA A 216 9.50 -18.17 -23.72
N GLN A 217 9.46 -16.90 -23.29
CA GLN A 217 10.65 -16.15 -22.88
C GLN A 217 10.55 -15.59 -21.46
N GLY A 218 9.33 -15.51 -20.89
CA GLY A 218 9.06 -14.77 -19.67
C GLY A 218 9.07 -13.25 -19.95
N ALA A 219 9.42 -12.50 -18.90
CA ALA A 219 9.66 -11.06 -18.98
C ALA A 219 10.77 -10.63 -18.02
N GLU A 220 11.58 -9.67 -18.45
CA GLU A 220 12.44 -8.88 -17.60
C GLU A 220 12.27 -7.41 -17.98
N ILE A 221 11.82 -6.57 -17.04
CA ILE A 221 11.49 -5.18 -17.29
C ILE A 221 12.17 -4.32 -16.22
N THR A 222 12.98 -3.36 -16.65
CA THR A 222 13.51 -2.31 -15.76
C THR A 222 12.51 -1.17 -15.71
N ILE A 223 12.10 -0.79 -14.51
CA ILE A 223 11.06 0.21 -14.26
C ILE A 223 11.70 1.34 -13.44
N PRO A 224 11.69 2.59 -13.92
CA PRO A 224 12.06 3.75 -13.12
C PRO A 224 11.18 3.86 -11.86
N LEU A 225 11.74 4.18 -10.71
CA LEU A 225 10.97 4.31 -9.46
C LEU A 225 9.89 5.38 -9.54
N GLU A 226 10.09 6.43 -10.34
CA GLU A 226 9.07 7.46 -10.60
C GLU A 226 7.84 6.93 -11.35
N GLU A 227 7.99 5.86 -12.14
CA GLU A 227 6.87 5.19 -12.82
C GLU A 227 6.17 4.17 -11.89
N VAL A 228 6.90 3.63 -10.89
CA VAL A 228 6.33 2.72 -9.89
C VAL A 228 5.50 3.47 -8.87
N LEU A 229 6.02 4.60 -8.41
CA LEU A 229 5.40 5.42 -7.38
C LEU A 229 4.83 6.68 -8.03
N GLY A 230 3.57 6.62 -8.42
CA GLY A 230 2.82 7.83 -8.82
C GLY A 230 2.66 8.82 -7.66
N PRO A 231 2.22 10.04 -7.94
CA PRO A 231 1.94 11.04 -6.91
C PRO A 231 0.90 10.48 -5.92
N ASN A 232 1.14 10.67 -4.61
CA ASN A 232 0.29 10.20 -3.51
C ASN A 232 0.18 8.68 -3.38
N SER A 233 1.19 7.93 -3.83
CA SER A 233 1.26 6.47 -3.66
C SER A 233 2.31 6.09 -2.61
N ASP A 234 1.97 5.12 -1.78
CA ASP A 234 2.83 4.58 -0.73
C ASP A 234 3.45 3.25 -1.17
N GLY A 235 2.97 2.67 -2.26
CA GLY A 235 3.45 1.43 -2.84
C GLY A 235 2.85 1.18 -4.21
N ALA A 236 3.25 0.06 -4.82
CA ALA A 236 2.68 -0.42 -6.08
C ALA A 236 2.65 -1.94 -6.14
N ALA A 237 1.61 -2.50 -6.74
CA ALA A 237 1.63 -3.88 -7.20
C ALA A 237 2.14 -3.93 -8.65
N ILE A 238 2.96 -4.93 -8.95
CA ILE A 238 3.27 -5.30 -10.32
C ILE A 238 2.53 -6.59 -10.62
N ILE A 239 1.64 -6.55 -11.61
CA ILE A 239 0.71 -7.63 -11.92
C ILE A 239 0.95 -8.14 -13.34
N VAL A 240 1.04 -9.46 -13.52
CA VAL A 240 1.01 -10.13 -14.82
C VAL A 240 -0.40 -10.63 -15.06
N GLN A 241 -1.10 -10.11 -16.07
CA GLN A 241 -2.48 -10.44 -16.33
C GLN A 241 -2.73 -10.82 -17.77
N GLU A 242 -3.34 -11.98 -17.99
CA GLU A 242 -3.81 -12.41 -19.30
C GLU A 242 -4.86 -11.45 -19.87
N LYS A 243 -5.03 -11.50 -21.16
CA LYS A 243 -6.10 -10.81 -21.89
C LYS A 243 -7.04 -11.81 -22.51
N ASN A 244 -8.34 -11.57 -22.38
CA ASN A 244 -9.37 -12.23 -23.15
C ASN A 244 -9.83 -11.27 -24.27
N GLY A 245 -9.12 -11.29 -25.41
CA GLY A 245 -9.22 -10.24 -26.43
C GLY A 245 -8.67 -8.91 -25.91
N THR A 246 -9.54 -7.92 -25.71
CA THR A 246 -9.20 -6.62 -25.08
C THR A 246 -9.55 -6.55 -23.59
N LEU A 247 -10.26 -7.57 -23.08
CA LEU A 247 -10.79 -7.62 -21.73
C LEU A 247 -9.76 -8.18 -20.73
N PRO A 248 -9.90 -7.89 -19.42
CA PRO A 248 -9.06 -8.48 -18.41
C PRO A 248 -9.31 -9.98 -18.29
N GLY A 249 -8.24 -10.74 -18.19
CA GLY A 249 -8.26 -12.18 -17.94
C GLY A 249 -7.73 -12.51 -16.55
N ARG A 250 -7.24 -13.74 -16.42
CA ARG A 250 -6.64 -14.27 -15.22
C ARG A 250 -5.35 -13.53 -14.85
N ILE A 251 -5.13 -13.25 -13.57
CA ILE A 251 -3.84 -12.80 -13.04
C ILE A 251 -2.95 -14.03 -12.89
N LEU A 252 -1.75 -13.94 -13.48
CA LEU A 252 -0.77 -15.03 -13.51
C LEU A 252 0.32 -14.87 -12.44
N GLY A 253 0.61 -13.65 -12.04
CA GLY A 253 1.66 -13.36 -11.07
C GLY A 253 1.55 -11.95 -10.51
N ALA A 254 2.05 -11.75 -9.30
CA ALA A 254 2.09 -10.44 -8.66
C ALA A 254 3.24 -10.32 -7.68
N SER A 255 3.74 -9.08 -7.53
CA SER A 255 4.68 -8.69 -6.48
C SER A 255 4.30 -7.32 -5.95
N LEU A 256 4.69 -7.01 -4.69
CA LEU A 256 4.49 -5.71 -4.06
C LEU A 256 5.80 -4.97 -3.86
N PHE A 257 5.77 -3.69 -4.15
CA PHE A 257 6.75 -2.69 -3.75
C PHE A 257 6.08 -1.78 -2.71
N ILE A 258 6.65 -1.67 -1.52
CA ILE A 258 6.12 -0.89 -0.40
C ILE A 258 7.21 0.11 0.02
N ARG A 259 6.80 1.37 0.23
CA ARG A 259 7.70 2.46 0.62
C ARG A 259 7.45 2.92 2.05
#